data_8d8ed54b1c3ed813833e6cd08c62cdc1
#
_entry.id   8d8ed54b1c3ed813833e6cd08c62cdc1
#
_cell.length_a   1.000
_cell.length_b   1.000
_cell.length_c   1.000
_cell.angle_alpha   90.00
_cell.angle_beta   90.00
_cell.angle_gamma   90.00
#
_symmetry.space_group_name_H-M   'P 1'
#
loop_
_entity.id
_entity.type
_entity.pdbx_description
1 polymer ?
#
loop_
_entity_poly.entity_id
_entity_poly.type
_entity_poly.pdbx_seq_one_letter_code
_entity_poly.pdbx_strand_id
1 'polypeptide(L)'
;MVERKGPTDFFGERALLGSGVRQATVKAATPMRLLVFDQRVFWKELGGVVAWESQVRAALQERDRLRAVPLFSEATPRQLDLLAVKLAVQPFQRGDSVVRQGDRGDAFYVVREGQVDVLSRGNGRSRRLTALGPGEYFGEIALLRDQPRMATVRGKTDGSVWKLERQDFRDLVGRYLDLDRQLVGMADIRVPRGHSVAGAA
;
A
#
# COMPACT_ATOMS: atom_id res chain seq x y z
N MET A 1 -2.62 17.93 -13.10
CA MET A 1 -3.51 16.76 -13.27
C MET A 1 -4.94 17.22 -13.06
N VAL A 2 -5.87 16.90 -13.95
CA VAL A 2 -7.29 17.25 -13.80
C VAL A 2 -8.04 15.97 -13.42
N GLU A 3 -8.65 15.98 -12.24
CA GLU A 3 -9.46 14.86 -11.75
C GLU A 3 -10.94 15.15 -12.04
N ARG A 4 -11.69 14.16 -12.53
CA ARG A 4 -13.14 14.25 -12.73
C ARG A 4 -13.87 13.55 -11.59
N LYS A 5 -14.91 14.22 -11.07
CA LYS A 5 -15.79 13.71 -10.03
C LYS A 5 -17.17 13.43 -10.62
N GLY A 6 -17.82 12.34 -10.20
CA GLY A 6 -19.14 11.90 -10.63
C GLY A 6 -20.17 11.90 -9.52
N PRO A 7 -21.36 11.34 -9.77
CA PRO A 7 -22.38 11.17 -8.74
C PRO A 7 -21.85 10.40 -7.52
N THR A 8 -22.19 10.85 -6.31
CA THR A 8 -21.74 10.31 -5.02
C THR A 8 -20.31 10.63 -4.62
N ASP A 9 -19.52 11.24 -5.50
CA ASP A 9 -18.19 11.72 -5.12
C ASP A 9 -18.29 13.00 -4.28
N PHE A 10 -17.27 13.27 -3.51
CA PHE A 10 -17.16 14.47 -2.68
C PHE A 10 -15.84 15.19 -2.89
N PHE A 11 -15.81 16.47 -2.53
CA PHE A 11 -14.62 17.31 -2.59
C PHE A 11 -14.68 18.41 -1.54
N GLY A 12 -13.51 18.95 -1.19
CA GLY A 12 -13.39 20.07 -0.26
C GLY A 12 -13.19 19.66 1.20
N GLU A 13 -13.15 18.36 1.49
CA GLU A 13 -12.92 17.78 2.81
C GLU A 13 -11.59 18.22 3.45
N ARG A 14 -10.54 18.37 2.63
CA ARG A 14 -9.20 18.77 3.11
C ARG A 14 -9.19 20.17 3.72
N ALA A 15 -9.99 21.09 3.18
CA ALA A 15 -10.12 22.42 3.74
C ALA A 15 -10.89 22.43 5.07
N LEU A 16 -11.84 21.51 5.25
CA LEU A 16 -12.57 21.35 6.52
C LEU A 16 -11.70 20.78 7.62
N LEU A 17 -10.82 19.84 7.27
CA LEU A 17 -9.99 19.06 8.20
C LEU A 17 -8.59 19.66 8.42
N GLY A 18 -8.21 20.66 7.61
CA GLY A 18 -6.88 21.28 7.62
C GLY A 18 -6.89 22.77 7.92
N SER A 19 -6.08 23.51 7.15
CA SER A 19 -5.87 24.97 7.31
C SER A 19 -7.04 25.85 6.83
N GLY A 20 -8.14 25.27 6.35
CA GLY A 20 -9.25 26.01 5.72
C GLY A 20 -8.97 26.46 4.27
N VAL A 21 -7.76 26.23 3.77
CA VAL A 21 -7.35 26.67 2.43
C VAL A 21 -7.75 25.64 1.37
N ARG A 22 -8.43 26.11 0.32
CA ARG A 22 -8.76 25.28 -0.85
C ARG A 22 -7.50 24.98 -1.66
N GLN A 23 -7.23 23.71 -1.91
CA GLN A 23 -6.04 23.26 -2.63
C GLN A 23 -6.24 23.15 -4.15
N ALA A 24 -7.50 23.18 -4.60
CA ALA A 24 -7.86 23.08 -6.02
C ALA A 24 -9.13 23.87 -6.34
N THR A 25 -9.25 24.28 -7.60
CA THR A 25 -10.48 24.83 -8.16
C THR A 25 -11.33 23.69 -8.72
N VAL A 26 -12.61 23.66 -8.35
CA VAL A 26 -13.59 22.71 -8.88
C VAL A 26 -14.53 23.46 -9.83
N LYS A 27 -14.69 22.94 -11.06
CA LYS A 27 -15.60 23.49 -12.08
C LYS A 27 -16.62 22.43 -12.47
N ALA A 28 -17.90 22.82 -12.55
CA ALA A 28 -18.94 21.97 -13.08
C ALA A 28 -18.71 21.73 -14.59
N ALA A 29 -18.62 20.46 -14.98
CA ALA A 29 -18.52 20.06 -16.40
C ALA A 29 -19.89 19.88 -17.03
N THR A 30 -20.93 19.66 -16.22
CA THR A 30 -22.34 19.51 -16.63
C THR A 30 -23.22 20.16 -15.57
N PRO A 31 -24.50 20.48 -15.86
CA PRO A 31 -25.45 20.84 -14.82
C PRO A 31 -25.49 19.75 -13.75
N MET A 32 -25.39 20.15 -12.45
CA MET A 32 -25.36 19.23 -11.34
C MET A 32 -26.04 19.80 -10.10
N ARG A 33 -26.40 18.95 -9.18
CA ARG A 33 -26.86 19.31 -7.83
C ARG A 33 -25.83 18.87 -6.80
N LEU A 34 -25.46 19.76 -5.90
CA LEU A 34 -24.50 19.48 -4.83
C LEU A 34 -25.23 19.54 -3.48
N LEU A 35 -24.90 18.62 -2.60
CA LEU A 35 -25.15 18.76 -1.17
C LEU A 35 -23.95 19.49 -0.58
N VAL A 36 -24.19 20.64 0.04
CA VAL A 36 -23.14 21.48 0.63
C VAL A 36 -23.26 21.40 2.14
N PHE A 37 -22.18 20.98 2.79
CA PHE A 37 -22.06 21.07 4.24
C PHE A 37 -21.23 22.30 4.59
N ASP A 38 -21.84 23.24 5.28
CA ASP A 38 -21.13 24.36 5.88
C ASP A 38 -20.17 23.86 6.97
N GLN A 39 -19.01 24.52 7.11
CA GLN A 39 -18.01 24.14 8.09
C GLN A 39 -18.57 24.09 9.52
N ARG A 40 -19.44 25.05 9.89
CA ARG A 40 -20.04 25.11 11.22
C ARG A 40 -21.02 23.96 11.46
N VAL A 41 -21.85 23.64 10.45
CA VAL A 41 -22.77 22.51 10.49
C VAL A 41 -21.98 21.21 10.57
N PHE A 42 -20.95 21.07 9.76
CA PHE A 42 -20.06 19.92 9.77
C PHE A 42 -19.45 19.67 11.17
N TRP A 43 -18.88 20.70 11.77
CA TRP A 43 -18.26 20.58 13.10
C TRP A 43 -19.29 20.46 14.24
N LYS A 44 -20.45 21.09 14.13
CA LYS A 44 -21.50 20.98 15.13
C LYS A 44 -22.12 19.57 15.18
N GLU A 45 -22.41 19.01 14.03
CA GLU A 45 -23.14 17.73 13.93
C GLU A 45 -22.18 16.51 13.96
N LEU A 46 -20.96 16.66 13.42
CA LEU A 46 -20.00 15.58 13.30
C LEU A 46 -18.76 15.78 14.19
N GLY A 47 -18.47 16.99 14.63
CA GLY A 47 -17.26 17.37 15.39
C GLY A 47 -17.31 17.06 16.88
N GLY A 48 -18.45 16.57 17.41
CA GLY A 48 -18.59 16.19 18.82
C GLY A 48 -17.77 14.96 19.24
N VAL A 49 -17.09 14.33 18.30
CA VAL A 49 -16.22 13.18 18.53
C VAL A 49 -14.78 13.59 18.19
N VAL A 50 -14.04 14.13 19.15
CA VAL A 50 -12.62 14.51 19.02
C VAL A 50 -11.76 13.35 18.44
N ALA A 51 -12.14 12.11 18.74
CA ALA A 51 -11.53 10.93 18.16
C ALA A 51 -11.72 10.81 16.65
N TRP A 52 -12.82 11.30 16.10
CA TRP A 52 -13.14 11.19 14.67
C TRP A 52 -12.27 12.12 13.81
N GLU A 53 -12.00 13.35 14.24
CA GLU A 53 -11.12 14.28 13.50
C GLU A 53 -9.72 13.71 13.32
N SER A 54 -9.15 13.16 14.38
CA SER A 54 -7.83 12.53 14.33
C SER A 54 -7.82 11.30 13.43
N GLN A 55 -8.88 10.48 13.45
CA GLN A 55 -9.01 9.30 12.59
C GLN A 55 -9.15 9.67 11.12
N VAL A 56 -9.98 10.66 10.78
CA VAL A 56 -10.13 11.13 9.39
C VAL A 56 -8.84 11.78 8.89
N ARG A 57 -8.16 12.57 9.71
CA ARG A 57 -6.87 13.17 9.37
C ARG A 57 -5.83 12.08 9.13
N ALA A 58 -5.76 11.07 9.99
CA ALA A 58 -4.87 9.93 9.82
C ALA A 58 -5.19 9.15 8.53
N ALA A 59 -6.46 8.90 8.23
CA ALA A 59 -6.89 8.21 7.01
C ALA A 59 -6.51 9.00 5.73
N LEU A 60 -6.67 10.33 5.73
CA LEU A 60 -6.27 11.17 4.61
C LEU A 60 -4.74 11.18 4.41
N GLN A 61 -3.99 11.24 5.50
CA GLN A 61 -2.52 11.16 5.44
C GLN A 61 -2.06 9.80 4.92
N GLU A 62 -2.71 8.73 5.36
CA GLU A 62 -2.39 7.38 4.91
C GLU A 62 -2.70 7.17 3.43
N ARG A 63 -3.82 7.69 2.94
CA ARG A 63 -4.15 7.71 1.51
C ARG A 63 -3.10 8.46 0.67
N ASP A 64 -2.64 9.62 1.14
CA ASP A 64 -1.61 10.39 0.44
C ASP A 64 -0.26 9.65 0.42
N ARG A 65 0.10 8.95 1.49
CA ARG A 65 1.28 8.08 1.53
C ARG A 65 1.16 6.91 0.56
N LEU A 66 -0.01 6.25 0.50
CA LEU A 66 -0.26 5.18 -0.45
C LEU A 66 -0.17 5.65 -1.90
N ARG A 67 -0.68 6.85 -2.21
CA ARG A 67 -0.58 7.43 -3.55
C ARG A 67 0.86 7.72 -3.98
N ALA A 68 1.76 7.99 -3.04
CA ALA A 68 3.18 8.19 -3.31
C ALA A 68 3.94 6.89 -3.61
N VAL A 69 3.34 5.71 -3.34
CA VAL A 69 3.92 4.41 -3.70
C VAL A 69 3.80 4.22 -5.21
N PRO A 70 4.92 3.99 -5.94
CA PRO A 70 4.89 3.84 -7.40
C PRO A 70 3.87 2.79 -7.88
N LEU A 71 3.75 1.69 -7.16
CA LEU A 71 2.79 0.61 -7.45
C LEU A 71 1.33 1.09 -7.47
N PHE A 72 0.98 2.12 -6.70
CA PHE A 72 -0.38 2.63 -6.55
C PHE A 72 -0.59 3.99 -7.21
N SER A 73 0.39 4.48 -7.99
CA SER A 73 0.34 5.82 -8.63
C SER A 73 -0.86 6.01 -9.55
N GLU A 74 -1.28 4.94 -10.25
CA GLU A 74 -2.42 4.92 -11.16
C GLU A 74 -3.77 4.63 -10.47
N ALA A 75 -3.74 4.34 -9.15
CA ALA A 75 -4.96 4.02 -8.42
C ALA A 75 -5.85 5.25 -8.26
N THR A 76 -7.15 5.08 -8.49
CA THR A 76 -8.15 6.11 -8.22
C THR A 76 -8.28 6.38 -6.72
N PRO A 77 -8.79 7.55 -6.29
CA PRO A 77 -9.02 7.83 -4.88
C PRO A 77 -9.85 6.76 -4.16
N ARG A 78 -10.91 6.27 -4.80
CA ARG A 78 -11.75 5.20 -4.24
C ARG A 78 -10.99 3.89 -4.05
N GLN A 79 -10.08 3.57 -4.96
CA GLN A 79 -9.24 2.39 -4.84
C GLN A 79 -8.24 2.52 -3.69
N LEU A 80 -7.65 3.70 -3.52
CA LEU A 80 -6.76 3.99 -2.40
C LEU A 80 -7.50 3.95 -1.05
N ASP A 81 -8.73 4.44 -0.99
CA ASP A 81 -9.56 4.36 0.22
C ASP A 81 -9.87 2.90 0.59
N LEU A 82 -10.25 2.07 -0.40
CA LEU A 82 -10.47 0.63 -0.19
C LEU A 82 -9.19 -0.09 0.24
N LEU A 83 -8.06 0.27 -0.35
CA LEU A 83 -6.75 -0.29 0.01
C LEU A 83 -6.37 0.11 1.44
N ALA A 84 -6.54 1.38 1.82
CA ALA A 84 -6.24 1.88 3.15
C ALA A 84 -7.00 1.15 4.26
N VAL A 85 -8.25 0.74 4.01
CA VAL A 85 -9.06 -0.03 4.97
C VAL A 85 -8.54 -1.47 5.15
N LYS A 86 -7.92 -2.04 4.11
CA LYS A 86 -7.45 -3.44 4.11
C LYS A 86 -6.00 -3.60 4.55
N LEU A 87 -5.23 -2.53 4.52
CA LEU A 87 -3.84 -2.52 4.94
C LEU A 87 -3.71 -2.44 6.45
N ALA A 88 -2.98 -3.41 7.03
CA ALA A 88 -2.55 -3.33 8.41
C ALA A 88 -1.14 -2.73 8.49
N VAL A 89 -0.92 -1.83 9.42
CA VAL A 89 0.44 -1.33 9.73
C VAL A 89 1.10 -2.30 10.69
N GLN A 90 2.22 -2.89 10.27
CA GLN A 90 3.02 -3.79 11.08
C GLN A 90 4.38 -3.14 11.38
N PRO A 91 4.68 -2.78 12.63
CA PRO A 91 5.99 -2.26 13.01
C PRO A 91 7.04 -3.38 13.01
N PHE A 92 8.29 -3.01 12.82
CA PHE A 92 9.45 -3.89 12.99
C PHE A 92 10.62 -3.11 13.60
N GLN A 93 11.48 -3.82 14.32
CA GLN A 93 12.74 -3.29 14.83
C GLN A 93 13.91 -3.75 13.96
N ARG A 94 15.03 -3.07 14.07
CA ARG A 94 16.28 -3.51 13.43
C ARG A 94 16.63 -4.93 13.86
N GLY A 95 16.82 -5.81 12.88
CA GLY A 95 17.14 -7.22 13.10
C GLY A 95 15.93 -8.16 13.07
N ASP A 96 14.71 -7.64 13.21
CA ASP A 96 13.49 -8.46 13.14
C ASP A 96 13.30 -9.04 11.74
N SER A 97 12.86 -10.30 11.67
CA SER A 97 12.47 -10.91 10.41
C SER A 97 10.99 -10.67 10.16
N VAL A 98 10.67 -9.82 9.18
CA VAL A 98 9.28 -9.57 8.74
C VAL A 98 8.72 -10.80 8.05
N VAL A 99 9.52 -11.44 7.20
CA VAL A 99 9.23 -12.76 6.59
C VAL A 99 10.48 -13.61 6.59
N ARG A 100 10.33 -14.93 6.62
CA ARG A 100 11.45 -15.89 6.57
C ARG A 100 11.41 -16.71 5.29
N GLN A 101 12.57 -16.97 4.72
CA GLN A 101 12.74 -17.86 3.57
C GLN A 101 12.19 -19.24 3.91
N GLY A 102 11.41 -19.84 3.00
CA GLY A 102 10.79 -21.12 3.16
C GLY A 102 9.38 -21.09 3.81
N ASP A 103 9.01 -20.01 4.50
CA ASP A 103 7.67 -19.89 5.05
C ASP A 103 6.61 -19.81 3.94
N ARG A 104 5.39 -20.18 4.25
CA ARG A 104 4.25 -19.98 3.37
C ARG A 104 4.01 -18.48 3.16
N GLY A 105 3.82 -18.06 1.91
CA GLY A 105 3.44 -16.68 1.60
C GLY A 105 1.97 -16.44 1.97
N ASP A 106 1.71 -15.63 2.96
CA ASP A 106 0.39 -15.30 3.50
C ASP A 106 -0.05 -13.86 3.23
N ALA A 107 0.90 -12.96 2.94
CA ALA A 107 0.64 -11.56 2.73
C ALA A 107 1.64 -10.92 1.75
N PHE A 108 1.25 -9.76 1.24
CA PHE A 108 2.05 -8.81 0.48
C PHE A 108 2.43 -7.65 1.39
N TYR A 109 3.61 -7.08 1.18
CA TYR A 109 4.14 -6.02 2.03
C TYR A 109 4.68 -4.86 1.21
N VAL A 110 4.44 -3.63 1.67
CA VAL A 110 5.08 -2.40 1.17
C VAL A 110 5.79 -1.74 2.33
N VAL A 111 7.05 -1.33 2.15
CA VAL A 111 7.78 -0.60 3.18
C VAL A 111 7.15 0.78 3.35
N ARG A 112 6.66 1.07 4.55
CA ARG A 112 6.04 2.34 4.91
C ARG A 112 7.06 3.33 5.44
N GLU A 113 7.90 2.86 6.35
CA GLU A 113 8.97 3.64 6.99
C GLU A 113 10.16 2.73 7.30
N GLY A 114 11.36 3.30 7.33
CA GLY A 114 12.58 2.56 7.59
C GLY A 114 13.11 1.83 6.36
N GLN A 115 13.98 0.85 6.59
CA GLN A 115 14.61 0.04 5.55
C GLN A 115 14.66 -1.43 5.97
N VAL A 116 14.57 -2.34 4.99
CA VAL A 116 14.72 -3.78 5.19
C VAL A 116 15.80 -4.34 4.25
N ASP A 117 16.52 -5.36 4.67
CA ASP A 117 17.42 -6.15 3.83
C ASP A 117 16.72 -7.42 3.36
N VAL A 118 16.84 -7.74 2.09
CA VAL A 118 16.39 -9.00 1.49
C VAL A 118 17.57 -9.96 1.47
N LEU A 119 17.43 -11.07 2.18
CA LEU A 119 18.50 -12.04 2.42
C LEU A 119 18.11 -13.41 1.85
N SER A 120 18.95 -13.98 1.02
CA SER A 120 18.80 -15.37 0.57
C SER A 120 19.80 -16.27 1.29
N ARG A 121 19.34 -17.42 1.75
CA ARG A 121 20.17 -18.45 2.35
C ARG A 121 20.35 -19.60 1.36
N GLY A 122 21.60 -19.89 1.02
CA GLY A 122 21.98 -21.02 0.17
C GLY A 122 23.32 -21.57 0.62
N ASN A 123 23.50 -22.91 0.56
CA ASN A 123 24.74 -23.61 0.94
C ASN A 123 25.28 -23.22 2.33
N GLY A 124 24.37 -23.04 3.32
CA GLY A 124 24.73 -22.68 4.68
C GLY A 124 25.11 -21.21 4.90
N ARG A 125 25.20 -20.40 3.87
CA ARG A 125 25.56 -18.97 3.95
C ARG A 125 24.36 -18.08 3.63
N SER A 126 24.25 -16.96 4.36
CA SER A 126 23.28 -15.90 4.08
C SER A 126 23.94 -14.81 3.23
N ARG A 127 23.30 -14.46 2.13
CA ARG A 127 23.75 -13.39 1.23
C ARG A 127 22.66 -12.32 1.13
N ARG A 128 23.04 -11.06 1.26
CA ARG A 128 22.14 -9.94 0.98
C ARG A 128 21.96 -9.80 -0.54
N LEU A 129 20.72 -9.82 -0.98
CA LEU A 129 20.34 -9.61 -2.38
C LEU A 129 20.15 -8.12 -2.68
N THR A 130 19.39 -7.42 -1.84
CA THR A 130 19.10 -5.99 -1.97
C THR A 130 18.66 -5.41 -0.63
N ALA A 131 18.52 -4.10 -0.56
CA ALA A 131 17.80 -3.40 0.50
C ALA A 131 16.58 -2.70 -0.12
N LEU A 132 15.48 -2.62 0.64
CA LEU A 132 14.25 -1.95 0.25
C LEU A 132 13.96 -0.82 1.23
N GLY A 133 13.51 0.32 0.69
CA GLY A 133 13.12 1.51 1.42
C GLY A 133 11.64 1.86 1.24
N PRO A 134 11.19 3.02 1.75
CA PRO A 134 9.80 3.44 1.67
C PRO A 134 9.25 3.44 0.24
N GLY A 135 8.04 2.87 0.06
CA GLY A 135 7.37 2.72 -1.23
C GLY A 135 7.79 1.47 -2.03
N GLU A 136 8.86 0.79 -1.63
CA GLU A 136 9.23 -0.50 -2.23
C GLU A 136 8.50 -1.65 -1.56
N TYR A 137 8.34 -2.77 -2.26
CA TYR A 137 7.49 -3.87 -1.82
C TYR A 137 8.16 -5.23 -1.96
N PHE A 138 7.59 -6.24 -1.27
CA PHE A 138 8.07 -7.62 -1.28
C PHE A 138 6.94 -8.61 -0.94
N GLY A 139 7.20 -9.89 -1.24
CA GLY A 139 6.28 -10.98 -0.93
C GLY A 139 5.28 -11.31 -2.03
N GLU A 140 5.26 -10.55 -3.13
CA GLU A 140 4.42 -10.74 -4.30
C GLU A 140 4.64 -12.09 -4.98
N ILE A 141 5.90 -12.53 -5.09
CA ILE A 141 6.27 -13.76 -5.79
C ILE A 141 5.61 -14.97 -5.17
N ALA A 142 5.63 -15.07 -3.84
CA ALA A 142 5.02 -16.17 -3.10
C ALA A 142 3.49 -16.23 -3.28
N LEU A 143 2.84 -15.07 -3.50
CA LEU A 143 1.39 -14.99 -3.72
C LEU A 143 1.00 -15.25 -5.16
N LEU A 144 1.75 -14.70 -6.13
CA LEU A 144 1.50 -14.87 -7.56
C LEU A 144 1.79 -16.28 -8.05
N ARG A 145 2.87 -16.89 -7.55
CA ARG A 145 3.31 -18.24 -7.98
C ARG A 145 2.91 -19.37 -7.04
N ASP A 146 2.19 -19.06 -5.96
CA ASP A 146 1.81 -20.01 -4.90
C ASP A 146 3.00 -20.84 -4.38
N GLN A 147 4.12 -20.15 -4.13
CA GLN A 147 5.38 -20.73 -3.69
C GLN A 147 5.74 -20.26 -2.28
N PRO A 148 6.61 -20.98 -1.56
CA PRO A 148 7.19 -20.49 -0.31
C PRO A 148 7.98 -19.18 -0.52
N ARG A 149 8.19 -18.43 0.57
CA ARG A 149 9.03 -17.22 0.57
C ARG A 149 10.42 -17.53 0.05
N MET A 150 10.85 -16.84 -0.98
CA MET A 150 12.15 -17.09 -1.64
C MET A 150 13.33 -16.48 -0.88
N ALA A 151 13.07 -15.55 0.03
CA ALA A 151 14.08 -14.85 0.81
C ALA A 151 13.53 -14.47 2.20
N THR A 152 14.45 -14.23 3.13
CA THR A 152 14.16 -13.59 4.41
C THR A 152 14.23 -12.08 4.22
N VAL A 153 13.23 -11.34 4.71
CA VAL A 153 13.24 -9.88 4.77
C VAL A 153 13.40 -9.46 6.22
N ARG A 154 14.47 -8.72 6.51
CA ARG A 154 14.89 -8.33 7.86
C ARG A 154 15.00 -6.83 8.00
N GLY A 155 14.55 -6.28 9.11
CA GLY A 155 14.73 -4.86 9.46
C GLY A 155 16.20 -4.46 9.45
N LYS A 156 16.55 -3.50 8.59
CA LYS A 156 17.88 -2.87 8.57
C LYS A 156 17.92 -1.68 9.54
N THR A 157 16.79 -1.02 9.68
CA THR A 157 16.50 0.02 10.68
C THR A 157 15.22 -0.35 11.40
N ASP A 158 14.82 0.42 12.41
CA ASP A 158 13.45 0.40 12.90
C ASP A 158 12.53 1.00 11.83
N GLY A 159 11.28 0.56 11.76
CA GLY A 159 10.34 1.02 10.77
C GLY A 159 8.98 0.32 10.82
N SER A 160 8.24 0.42 9.73
CA SER A 160 6.95 -0.24 9.58
C SER A 160 6.69 -0.62 8.12
N VAL A 161 5.88 -1.65 7.94
CA VAL A 161 5.36 -2.06 6.63
C VAL A 161 3.83 -1.96 6.61
N TRP A 162 3.27 -1.73 5.45
CA TRP A 162 1.87 -2.06 5.17
C TRP A 162 1.80 -3.53 4.80
N LYS A 163 0.95 -4.26 5.49
CA LYS A 163 0.65 -5.67 5.24
C LYS A 163 -0.71 -5.80 4.60
N LEU A 164 -0.79 -6.50 3.48
CA LEU A 164 -2.03 -6.86 2.79
C LEU A 164 -2.15 -8.39 2.78
N GLU A 165 -3.21 -8.90 3.36
CA GLU A 165 -3.46 -10.35 3.42
C GLU A 165 -3.61 -10.97 2.03
N ARG A 166 -3.28 -12.26 1.88
CA ARG A 166 -3.31 -13.00 0.60
C ARG A 166 -4.62 -12.84 -0.15
N GLN A 167 -5.76 -12.93 0.54
CA GLN A 167 -7.07 -12.85 -0.10
C GLN A 167 -7.31 -11.45 -0.68
N ASP A 168 -7.04 -10.42 0.11
CA ASP A 168 -7.19 -9.02 -0.32
C ASP A 168 -6.23 -8.67 -1.46
N PHE A 169 -5.02 -9.20 -1.44
CA PHE A 169 -4.06 -9.07 -2.54
C PHE A 169 -4.58 -9.70 -3.83
N ARG A 170 -5.14 -10.92 -3.78
CA ARG A 170 -5.72 -11.60 -4.94
C ARG A 170 -6.93 -10.84 -5.50
N ASP A 171 -7.79 -10.33 -4.62
CA ASP A 171 -8.94 -9.52 -5.01
C ASP A 171 -8.50 -8.20 -5.67
N LEU A 172 -7.42 -7.59 -5.16
CA LEU A 172 -6.84 -6.37 -5.73
C LEU A 172 -6.25 -6.64 -7.12
N VAL A 173 -5.40 -7.65 -7.26
CA VAL A 173 -4.73 -8.01 -8.52
C VAL A 173 -5.76 -8.49 -9.55
N GLY A 174 -6.74 -9.30 -9.15
CA GLY A 174 -7.78 -9.79 -10.05
C GLY A 174 -8.71 -8.70 -10.61
N ARG A 175 -8.85 -7.57 -9.89
CA ARG A 175 -9.66 -6.43 -10.32
C ARG A 175 -8.88 -5.38 -11.13
N TYR A 176 -7.56 -5.38 -11.03
CA TYR A 176 -6.66 -4.38 -11.61
C TYR A 176 -5.56 -5.07 -12.42
N LEU A 177 -5.94 -5.54 -13.62
CA LEU A 177 -5.08 -6.28 -14.56
C LEU A 177 -3.74 -5.58 -14.87
N ASP A 178 -3.67 -4.25 -14.77
CA ASP A 178 -2.43 -3.51 -14.99
C ASP A 178 -1.42 -3.70 -13.85
N LEU A 179 -1.91 -3.93 -12.62
CA LEU A 179 -1.07 -4.26 -11.47
C LEU A 179 -0.40 -5.63 -11.64
N ASP A 180 -1.13 -6.60 -12.22
CA ASP A 180 -0.61 -7.94 -12.49
C ASP A 180 0.58 -7.89 -13.45
N ARG A 181 0.49 -7.11 -14.53
CA ARG A 181 1.60 -6.94 -15.49
C ARG A 181 2.83 -6.30 -14.86
N GLN A 182 2.66 -5.29 -14.00
CA GLN A 182 3.77 -4.63 -13.31
C GLN A 182 4.44 -5.59 -12.31
N LEU A 183 3.64 -6.31 -11.52
CA LEU A 183 4.14 -7.24 -10.50
C LEU A 183 4.80 -8.48 -11.12
N VAL A 184 4.23 -9.06 -12.18
CA VAL A 184 4.81 -10.22 -12.87
C VAL A 184 6.10 -9.85 -13.57
N GLY A 185 6.15 -8.70 -14.26
CA GLY A 185 7.38 -8.23 -14.93
C GLY A 185 8.52 -7.99 -13.94
N MET A 186 8.24 -7.44 -12.75
CA MET A 186 9.26 -7.23 -11.72
C MET A 186 9.62 -8.52 -10.97
N ALA A 187 8.68 -9.45 -10.81
CA ALA A 187 8.94 -10.76 -10.22
C ALA A 187 9.95 -11.57 -11.05
N ASP A 188 9.89 -11.47 -12.37
CA ASP A 188 10.83 -12.13 -13.28
C ASP A 188 12.24 -11.52 -13.24
N ILE A 189 12.35 -10.22 -12.98
CA ILE A 189 13.64 -9.53 -12.82
C ILE A 189 14.28 -9.85 -11.47
N ARG A 190 13.51 -10.02 -10.41
CA ARG A 190 13.99 -10.27 -9.04
C ARG A 190 14.40 -11.71 -8.76
N VAL A 191 14.01 -12.66 -9.62
CA VAL A 191 14.43 -14.07 -9.53
C VAL A 191 15.76 -14.22 -10.27
N PRO A 192 16.88 -14.53 -9.59
CA PRO A 192 18.10 -14.89 -10.30
C PRO A 192 17.83 -16.14 -11.15
N ARG A 193 18.06 -16.07 -12.46
CA ARG A 193 18.03 -17.25 -13.33
C ARG A 193 19.12 -18.22 -12.84
N GLY A 194 18.74 -19.24 -12.06
CA GLY A 194 19.75 -20.19 -11.55
C GLY A 194 19.34 -21.17 -10.46
N HIS A 195 18.05 -21.31 -10.15
CA HIS A 195 17.60 -22.42 -9.31
C HIS A 195 16.57 -23.24 -10.07
N SER A 196 17.06 -24.04 -11.01
CA SER A 196 16.36 -25.25 -11.44
C SER A 196 16.23 -26.13 -10.20
N VAL A 197 15.02 -26.38 -9.74
CA VAL A 197 14.73 -27.41 -8.76
C VAL A 197 14.98 -28.72 -9.48
N ALA A 198 16.14 -29.32 -9.23
CA ALA A 198 16.40 -30.70 -9.63
C ALA A 198 15.32 -31.58 -9.00
N GLY A 199 14.60 -32.31 -9.84
CA GLY A 199 13.53 -33.19 -9.46
C GLY A 199 13.99 -34.20 -8.44
N ALA A 200 13.15 -34.46 -7.47
CA ALA A 200 13.17 -35.66 -6.68
C ALA A 200 12.59 -36.80 -7.52
N ALA A 201 13.42 -37.76 -7.83
CA ALA A 201 13.02 -39.11 -8.22
C ALA A 201 12.60 -39.88 -6.97
#